data_787fa028b355f5edf23a1d6ce7ba9015
#
_entry.id   787fa028b355f5edf23a1d6ce7ba9015
#
_cell.length_a   1.000
_cell.length_b   1.000
_cell.length_c   1.000
_cell.angle_alpha   90.00
_cell.angle_beta   90.00
_cell.angle_gamma   90.00
#
_symmetry.space_group_name_H-M   'P 1'
#
loop_
_entity.id
_entity.type
_entity.pdbx_description
1 polymer ?
#
loop_
_entity_poly.entity_id
_entity_poly.type
_entity_poly.pdbx_seq_one_letter_code
_entity_poly.pdbx_strand_id
1 'polypeptide(L)'
;MRKTSTLVIYEMANNHMGDVDHAKRMIDRYADISCLYGDVFDFAWKFQFRDLETFIHKDYVGKDDHKYVKRFSETRLSAEQFQELKEYAENRNFLTMCTGFDEPSVDLIESMGFDILKVASCSFTDWPLLNRIANSDKPIILSTAGSTFDDIDRVVSFLEHREKSFSLMHCVGEYPTKHSNLQLNQITALKNRYPSIEVGYSTHESPTEVRAIQLAIAKGATIVEKHVALETSEYKPNAYSVTPEQMADWLASAYAAIEMCGETEFRLEASEKELSDLRQFKRGVFLKRDISQGESISPDDVYCAWPNEDGQLLASDLSKYNEFVSTGNLSADSALHSDGLEINNTRGKVWDIVQEVKEFLNSSNVIFPKHADLEISHHYGLENFKDTGISMITVVNREYCKKLIIVLANQTHPEQYHLKKEETFVVLHGKLELKLSKLNHVPNSWDEIETTTHSMTAGDIITIEPEVRHEFFSEEGCILEEVSSTHYVDDSYYTDPAIAENKNRKTFVSYWN
;
A
#
# COMPACT_ATOMS: atom_id res chain seq x y z
N MET A 1 1.00 2.28 17.76
CA MET A 1 0.15 3.16 16.93
C MET A 1 -1.29 2.87 17.28
N ARG A 2 -2.14 3.87 17.60
CA ARG A 2 -3.58 3.63 17.71
C ARG A 2 -4.07 3.16 16.35
N LYS A 3 -4.76 2.02 16.30
CA LYS A 3 -5.54 1.56 15.15
C LYS A 3 -6.38 2.74 14.68
N THR A 4 -6.39 3.06 13.41
CA THR A 4 -7.40 3.99 12.87
C THR A 4 -8.74 3.30 13.00
N SER A 5 -9.52 3.72 13.99
CA SER A 5 -10.87 3.22 14.24
C SER A 5 -11.77 3.61 13.08
N THR A 6 -12.64 2.72 12.63
CA THR A 6 -13.65 3.05 11.61
C THR A 6 -14.71 3.97 12.22
N LEU A 7 -14.97 5.11 11.59
CA LEU A 7 -16.01 6.05 12.02
C LEU A 7 -17.38 5.61 11.50
N VAL A 8 -18.31 5.34 12.42
CA VAL A 8 -19.72 5.03 12.13
C VAL A 8 -20.58 6.27 12.36
N ILE A 9 -21.27 6.73 11.34
CA ILE A 9 -22.12 7.92 11.37
C ILE A 9 -23.59 7.51 11.38
N TYR A 10 -24.30 7.87 12.44
CA TYR A 10 -25.73 7.72 12.56
C TYR A 10 -26.44 8.96 11.99
N GLU A 11 -26.97 8.85 10.79
CA GLU A 11 -27.71 9.93 10.12
C GLU A 11 -29.16 9.97 10.60
N MET A 12 -29.47 10.86 11.51
CA MET A 12 -30.83 11.06 12.00
C MET A 12 -31.72 11.76 10.96
N ALA A 13 -31.17 12.66 10.16
CA ALA A 13 -31.91 13.50 9.21
C ALA A 13 -33.17 14.12 9.84
N ASN A 14 -34.32 13.98 9.19
CA ASN A 14 -35.61 14.44 9.72
C ASN A 14 -36.39 13.36 10.49
N ASN A 15 -35.76 12.24 10.86
CA ASN A 15 -36.44 11.15 11.58
C ASN A 15 -36.73 11.49 13.04
N HIS A 16 -36.21 12.61 13.55
CA HIS A 16 -36.66 13.20 14.82
C HIS A 16 -38.10 13.74 14.77
N MET A 17 -38.70 13.89 13.58
CA MET A 17 -40.11 14.27 13.35
C MET A 17 -40.52 15.62 13.94
N GLY A 18 -39.59 16.52 14.27
CA GLY A 18 -39.83 17.79 14.98
C GLY A 18 -40.07 17.62 16.51
N ASP A 19 -39.83 16.44 17.03
CA ASP A 19 -40.03 16.04 18.42
C ASP A 19 -38.66 15.80 19.08
N VAL A 20 -38.28 16.69 20.03
CA VAL A 20 -37.02 16.64 20.78
C VAL A 20 -36.93 15.39 21.65
N ASP A 21 -38.03 14.99 22.28
CA ASP A 21 -38.05 13.81 23.14
C ASP A 21 -37.91 12.52 22.32
N HIS A 22 -38.49 12.48 21.12
CA HIS A 22 -38.29 11.38 20.20
C HIS A 22 -36.83 11.29 19.75
N ALA A 23 -36.20 12.42 19.39
CA ALA A 23 -34.78 12.48 19.04
C ALA A 23 -33.88 11.99 20.18
N LYS A 24 -34.14 12.37 21.42
CA LYS A 24 -33.40 11.90 22.61
C LYS A 24 -33.55 10.39 22.81
N ARG A 25 -34.77 9.84 22.65
CA ARG A 25 -34.98 8.39 22.70
C ARG A 25 -34.20 7.66 21.59
N MET A 26 -34.10 8.25 20.39
CA MET A 26 -33.24 7.70 19.34
C MET A 26 -31.78 7.67 19.80
N ILE A 27 -31.24 8.80 20.26
CA ILE A 27 -29.86 8.91 20.73
C ILE A 27 -29.56 7.86 21.81
N ASP A 28 -30.44 7.69 22.80
CA ASP A 28 -30.28 6.70 23.86
C ASP A 28 -30.21 5.27 23.33
N ARG A 29 -31.15 4.89 22.47
CA ARG A 29 -31.23 3.52 21.92
C ARG A 29 -30.00 3.17 21.09
N TYR A 30 -29.45 4.13 20.34
CA TYR A 30 -28.25 3.89 19.54
C TYR A 30 -26.96 3.97 20.39
N ALA A 31 -26.94 4.75 21.45
CA ALA A 31 -25.84 4.75 22.42
C ALA A 31 -25.69 3.39 23.12
N ASP A 32 -26.83 2.76 23.51
CA ASP A 32 -26.84 1.42 24.11
C ASP A 32 -26.18 0.35 23.20
N ILE A 33 -26.38 0.47 21.89
CA ILE A 33 -25.77 -0.45 20.92
C ILE A 33 -24.30 -0.11 20.69
N SER A 34 -23.97 1.18 20.58
CA SER A 34 -22.61 1.66 20.32
C SER A 34 -21.64 1.25 21.40
N CYS A 35 -22.06 1.21 22.67
CA CYS A 35 -21.18 0.82 23.77
C CYS A 35 -20.66 -0.62 23.68
N LEU A 36 -21.30 -1.49 22.89
CA LEU A 36 -20.86 -2.87 22.66
C LEU A 36 -19.66 -2.94 21.69
N TYR A 37 -19.39 -1.86 20.95
CA TYR A 37 -18.40 -1.82 19.89
C TYR A 37 -17.41 -0.65 20.03
N GLY A 38 -17.37 0.02 21.16
CA GLY A 38 -16.54 1.21 21.41
C GLY A 38 -15.03 0.98 21.32
N ASP A 39 -14.58 -0.28 21.42
CA ASP A 39 -13.16 -0.64 21.23
C ASP A 39 -12.76 -0.75 19.75
N VAL A 40 -13.74 -0.80 18.83
CA VAL A 40 -13.53 -1.05 17.40
C VAL A 40 -13.95 0.13 16.54
N PHE A 41 -15.06 0.81 16.90
CA PHE A 41 -15.63 1.91 16.16
C PHE A 41 -15.63 3.21 16.97
N ASP A 42 -15.37 4.31 16.28
CA ASP A 42 -15.79 5.63 16.74
C ASP A 42 -17.20 5.93 16.21
N PHE A 43 -18.02 6.62 16.98
CA PHE A 43 -19.41 6.89 16.61
C PHE A 43 -19.68 8.38 16.53
N ALA A 44 -20.38 8.81 15.47
CA ALA A 44 -20.86 10.16 15.31
C ALA A 44 -22.38 10.20 15.16
N TRP A 45 -23.01 11.18 15.79
CA TRP A 45 -24.42 11.47 15.60
C TRP A 45 -24.58 12.64 14.65
N LYS A 46 -25.31 12.47 13.55
CA LYS A 46 -25.41 13.46 12.47
C LYS A 46 -26.79 14.09 12.38
N PHE A 47 -26.79 15.43 12.34
CA PHE A 47 -27.92 16.33 12.18
C PHE A 47 -27.95 16.93 10.77
N GLN A 48 -29.03 17.62 10.43
CA GLN A 48 -29.19 18.39 9.20
C GLN A 48 -29.79 19.75 9.49
N PHE A 49 -29.12 20.81 9.06
CA PHE A 49 -29.62 22.18 9.17
C PHE A 49 -29.97 22.76 7.81
N ARG A 50 -31.08 23.46 7.79
CA ARG A 50 -31.52 24.35 6.70
C ARG A 50 -32.10 25.59 7.33
N ASP A 51 -31.60 26.78 6.97
CA ASP A 51 -32.29 28.01 7.33
C ASP A 51 -33.49 28.17 6.40
N LEU A 52 -34.67 27.72 6.85
CA LEU A 52 -35.86 27.66 6.01
C LEU A 52 -36.31 29.03 5.49
N GLU A 53 -35.91 30.12 6.15
CA GLU A 53 -36.28 31.48 5.74
C GLU A 53 -35.52 31.93 4.50
N THR A 54 -34.27 31.54 4.38
CA THR A 54 -33.42 31.85 3.21
C THR A 54 -33.35 30.71 2.22
N PHE A 55 -33.46 29.44 2.66
CA PHE A 55 -33.37 28.25 1.83
C PHE A 55 -34.61 28.02 0.96
N ILE A 56 -35.82 28.35 1.49
CA ILE A 56 -37.07 28.20 0.75
C ILE A 56 -37.40 29.50 0.01
N HIS A 57 -37.51 29.45 -1.31
CA HIS A 57 -37.91 30.60 -2.09
C HIS A 57 -39.28 31.12 -1.60
N LYS A 58 -39.42 32.44 -1.47
CA LYS A 58 -40.61 33.12 -0.90
C LYS A 58 -41.95 32.67 -1.48
N ASP A 59 -41.99 32.31 -2.77
CA ASP A 59 -43.20 31.86 -3.43
C ASP A 59 -43.65 30.45 -3.01
N TYR A 60 -42.81 29.69 -2.29
CA TYR A 60 -43.09 28.34 -1.80
C TYR A 60 -43.27 28.26 -0.29
N VAL A 61 -42.97 29.34 0.45
CA VAL A 61 -43.16 29.38 1.89
C VAL A 61 -44.66 29.14 2.23
N GLY A 62 -44.90 28.17 3.09
CA GLY A 62 -46.26 27.79 3.52
C GLY A 62 -47.09 27.03 2.47
N LYS A 63 -46.49 26.59 1.36
CA LYS A 63 -47.17 25.75 0.36
C LYS A 63 -46.99 24.26 0.65
N ASP A 64 -48.08 23.57 0.88
CA ASP A 64 -48.11 22.13 1.18
C ASP A 64 -48.04 21.23 -0.06
N ASP A 65 -48.12 21.79 -1.26
CA ASP A 65 -48.08 21.08 -2.53
C ASP A 65 -46.70 20.57 -2.92
N HIS A 66 -45.65 21.13 -2.30
CA HIS A 66 -44.29 20.69 -2.51
C HIS A 66 -43.80 19.79 -1.35
N LYS A 67 -43.66 18.48 -1.63
CA LYS A 67 -43.36 17.41 -0.67
C LYS A 67 -42.23 17.78 0.32
N TYR A 68 -41.12 18.34 -0.17
CA TYR A 68 -39.97 18.63 0.70
C TYR A 68 -40.13 19.93 1.50
N VAL A 69 -40.78 20.96 0.94
CA VAL A 69 -41.11 22.18 1.68
C VAL A 69 -42.01 21.84 2.88
N LYS A 70 -43.05 21.06 2.62
CA LYS A 70 -43.94 20.54 3.68
C LYS A 70 -43.13 19.77 4.74
N ARG A 71 -42.32 18.77 4.32
CA ARG A 71 -41.54 17.94 5.23
C ARG A 71 -40.59 18.77 6.11
N PHE A 72 -39.84 19.72 5.53
CA PHE A 72 -38.91 20.54 6.30
C PHE A 72 -39.62 21.48 7.27
N SER A 73 -40.78 22.03 6.87
CA SER A 73 -41.58 22.88 7.75
C SER A 73 -42.19 22.11 8.92
N GLU A 74 -42.73 20.93 8.67
CA GLU A 74 -43.35 20.08 9.71
C GLU A 74 -42.35 19.50 10.71
N THR A 75 -41.09 19.31 10.29
CA THR A 75 -40.02 18.76 11.15
C THR A 75 -39.02 19.81 11.61
N ARG A 76 -39.35 21.10 11.51
CA ARG A 76 -38.49 22.19 11.94
C ARG A 76 -38.22 22.11 13.46
N LEU A 77 -36.94 22.26 13.82
CA LEU A 77 -36.49 22.50 15.19
C LEU A 77 -35.88 23.90 15.30
N SER A 78 -35.95 24.51 16.49
CA SER A 78 -35.26 25.76 16.74
C SER A 78 -33.75 25.56 16.97
N ALA A 79 -32.97 26.63 16.91
CA ALA A 79 -31.55 26.59 17.22
C ALA A 79 -31.26 26.06 18.63
N GLU A 80 -32.08 26.48 19.61
CA GLU A 80 -31.99 26.03 21.00
C GLU A 80 -32.27 24.53 21.13
N GLN A 81 -33.26 24.02 20.40
CA GLN A 81 -33.58 22.58 20.37
C GLN A 81 -32.45 21.76 19.72
N PHE A 82 -31.83 22.25 18.67
CA PHE A 82 -30.67 21.60 18.08
C PHE A 82 -29.46 21.63 19.01
N GLN A 83 -29.22 22.74 19.73
CA GLN A 83 -28.16 22.82 20.73
C GLN A 83 -28.40 21.81 21.86
N GLU A 84 -29.62 21.70 22.36
CA GLU A 84 -30.01 20.74 23.39
C GLU A 84 -29.75 19.28 22.92
N LEU A 85 -30.12 18.95 21.69
CA LEU A 85 -29.90 17.62 21.13
C LEU A 85 -28.42 17.31 20.85
N LYS A 86 -27.64 18.33 20.45
CA LYS A 86 -26.19 18.20 20.27
C LYS A 86 -25.52 17.88 21.61
N GLU A 87 -25.78 18.65 22.64
CA GLU A 87 -25.24 18.43 23.97
C GLU A 87 -25.69 17.08 24.55
N TYR A 88 -26.91 16.65 24.23
CA TYR A 88 -27.41 15.33 24.61
C TYR A 88 -26.65 14.20 23.95
N ALA A 89 -26.31 14.33 22.65
CA ALA A 89 -25.51 13.36 21.92
C ALA A 89 -24.06 13.29 22.44
N GLU A 90 -23.45 14.45 22.75
CA GLU A 90 -22.12 14.54 23.37
C GLU A 90 -22.08 13.82 24.73
N ASN A 91 -23.09 14.02 25.54
CA ASN A 91 -23.22 13.35 26.85
C ASN A 91 -23.41 11.82 26.73
N ARG A 92 -23.69 11.32 25.53
CA ARG A 92 -23.75 9.89 25.18
C ARG A 92 -22.48 9.40 24.47
N ASN A 93 -21.40 10.19 24.49
CA ASN A 93 -20.10 9.91 23.89
C ASN A 93 -20.12 9.81 22.34
N PHE A 94 -21.04 10.49 21.68
CA PHE A 94 -20.99 10.66 20.24
C PHE A 94 -20.15 11.87 19.85
N LEU A 95 -19.34 11.74 18.80
CA LEU A 95 -18.90 12.89 18.03
C LEU A 95 -20.14 13.52 17.38
N THR A 96 -20.15 14.83 17.28
CA THR A 96 -21.28 15.57 16.72
C THR A 96 -20.99 16.03 15.31
N MET A 97 -21.88 15.73 14.38
CA MET A 97 -21.76 16.06 12.97
C MET A 97 -23.02 16.76 12.47
N CYS A 98 -22.85 17.71 11.56
CA CYS A 98 -24.00 18.35 10.96
C CYS A 98 -23.81 18.63 9.46
N THR A 99 -24.87 18.41 8.69
CA THR A 99 -24.97 18.83 7.29
C THR A 99 -25.60 20.22 7.22
N GLY A 100 -24.84 21.22 6.76
CA GLY A 100 -25.38 22.52 6.37
C GLY A 100 -25.76 22.51 4.90
N PHE A 101 -26.98 22.96 4.58
CA PHE A 101 -27.45 23.01 3.20
C PHE A 101 -27.42 24.43 2.60
N ASP A 102 -27.05 25.41 3.37
CA ASP A 102 -26.92 26.82 3.06
C ASP A 102 -25.86 27.48 3.93
N GLU A 103 -25.40 28.67 3.56
CA GLU A 103 -24.33 29.37 4.28
C GLU A 103 -24.74 29.75 5.72
N PRO A 104 -25.97 30.27 5.99
CA PRO A 104 -26.41 30.54 7.37
C PRO A 104 -26.43 29.29 8.25
N SER A 105 -26.75 28.12 7.69
CA SER A 105 -26.67 26.85 8.41
C SER A 105 -25.24 26.49 8.81
N VAL A 106 -24.25 26.79 7.98
CA VAL A 106 -22.82 26.59 8.32
C VAL A 106 -22.41 27.54 9.45
N ASP A 107 -22.86 28.80 9.42
CA ASP A 107 -22.61 29.77 10.50
C ASP A 107 -23.15 29.24 11.84
N LEU A 108 -24.36 28.68 11.81
CA LEU A 108 -24.99 28.10 12.98
C LEU A 108 -24.23 26.87 13.52
N ILE A 109 -23.83 25.95 12.62
CA ILE A 109 -23.03 24.76 12.96
C ILE A 109 -21.72 25.15 13.65
N GLU A 110 -21.03 26.16 13.13
CA GLU A 110 -19.79 26.66 13.74
C GLU A 110 -20.04 27.28 15.12
N SER A 111 -21.07 28.12 15.24
CA SER A 111 -21.42 28.78 16.50
C SER A 111 -21.80 27.79 17.60
N MET A 112 -22.42 26.69 17.25
CA MET A 112 -22.80 25.60 18.17
C MET A 112 -21.62 24.66 18.50
N GLY A 113 -20.50 24.75 17.81
CA GLY A 113 -19.31 23.95 18.10
C GLY A 113 -19.40 22.47 17.71
N PHE A 114 -20.09 22.11 16.63
CA PHE A 114 -20.06 20.74 16.10
C PHE A 114 -18.64 20.30 15.73
N ASP A 115 -18.35 19.00 15.85
CA ASP A 115 -17.00 18.47 15.61
C ASP A 115 -16.68 18.36 14.11
N ILE A 116 -17.65 17.97 13.28
CA ILE A 116 -17.46 17.62 11.87
C ILE A 116 -18.53 18.30 11.00
N LEU A 117 -18.10 18.87 9.87
CA LEU A 117 -18.98 19.38 8.82
C LEU A 117 -19.25 18.32 7.77
N LYS A 118 -20.51 18.20 7.35
CA LYS A 118 -20.91 17.30 6.25
C LYS A 118 -21.39 18.10 5.05
N VAL A 119 -20.93 17.70 3.88
CA VAL A 119 -21.46 18.12 2.57
C VAL A 119 -22.29 16.98 1.99
N ALA A 120 -23.59 17.22 1.81
CA ALA A 120 -24.48 16.27 1.14
C ALA A 120 -24.17 16.16 -0.35
N SER A 121 -24.50 15.03 -0.98
CA SER A 121 -24.28 14.83 -2.42
C SER A 121 -24.96 15.91 -3.30
N CYS A 122 -26.14 16.37 -2.92
CA CYS A 122 -26.83 17.44 -3.67
C CYS A 122 -26.12 18.81 -3.59
N SER A 123 -25.25 18.99 -2.59
CA SER A 123 -24.46 20.22 -2.41
C SER A 123 -22.98 20.04 -2.80
N PHE A 124 -22.61 18.90 -3.40
CA PHE A 124 -21.21 18.57 -3.68
C PHE A 124 -20.52 19.57 -4.59
N THR A 125 -21.25 20.20 -5.52
CA THR A 125 -20.77 21.25 -6.43
C THR A 125 -21.45 22.61 -6.19
N ASP A 126 -22.00 22.81 -5.01
CA ASP A 126 -22.55 24.11 -4.57
C ASP A 126 -21.37 25.03 -4.16
N TRP A 127 -20.83 25.76 -5.11
CA TRP A 127 -19.63 26.57 -4.90
C TRP A 127 -19.80 27.69 -3.86
N PRO A 128 -20.94 28.43 -3.77
CA PRO A 128 -21.14 29.37 -2.66
C PRO A 128 -21.04 28.69 -1.30
N LEU A 129 -21.74 27.56 -1.12
CA LEU A 129 -21.70 26.80 0.12
C LEU A 129 -20.29 26.23 0.39
N LEU A 130 -19.62 25.68 -0.60
CA LEU A 130 -18.25 25.17 -0.48
C LEU A 130 -17.26 26.28 -0.10
N ASN A 131 -17.39 27.47 -0.65
CA ASN A 131 -16.58 28.62 -0.24
C ASN A 131 -16.81 28.99 1.23
N ARG A 132 -18.05 28.94 1.71
CA ARG A 132 -18.34 29.19 3.14
C ARG A 132 -17.75 28.12 4.02
N ILE A 133 -17.92 26.84 3.67
CA ILE A 133 -17.37 25.68 4.40
C ILE A 133 -15.83 25.73 4.43
N ALA A 134 -15.19 26.13 3.33
CA ALA A 134 -13.73 26.24 3.26
C ALA A 134 -13.12 27.32 4.17
N ASN A 135 -13.94 28.22 4.74
CA ASN A 135 -13.49 29.16 5.77
C ASN A 135 -13.53 28.54 7.18
N SER A 136 -14.08 27.35 7.34
CA SER A 136 -14.11 26.62 8.61
C SER A 136 -12.81 25.84 8.82
N ASP A 137 -12.39 25.68 10.10
CA ASP A 137 -11.26 24.84 10.49
C ASP A 137 -11.69 23.40 10.87
N LYS A 138 -12.96 23.08 10.72
CA LYS A 138 -13.49 21.75 11.05
C LYS A 138 -13.17 20.73 9.95
N PRO A 139 -12.95 19.45 10.31
CA PRO A 139 -12.89 18.37 9.34
C PRO A 139 -14.18 18.30 8.51
N ILE A 140 -14.04 17.98 7.23
CA ILE A 140 -15.15 17.97 6.27
C ILE A 140 -15.32 16.56 5.72
N ILE A 141 -16.54 16.05 5.68
CA ILE A 141 -16.87 14.79 5.01
C ILE A 141 -17.84 15.07 3.85
N LEU A 142 -17.51 14.63 2.63
CA LEU A 142 -18.29 14.91 1.43
C LEU A 142 -18.82 13.62 0.82
N SER A 143 -20.13 13.57 0.51
CA SER A 143 -20.75 12.47 -0.23
C SER A 143 -20.80 12.79 -1.74
N THR A 144 -20.50 11.80 -2.59
CA THR A 144 -20.23 11.97 -4.03
C THR A 144 -21.33 11.44 -4.95
N ALA A 145 -22.53 11.15 -4.45
CA ALA A 145 -23.61 10.63 -5.31
C ALA A 145 -23.94 11.61 -6.46
N GLY A 146 -24.04 11.06 -7.65
CA GLY A 146 -24.36 11.84 -8.86
C GLY A 146 -23.20 12.65 -9.42
N SER A 147 -22.03 12.69 -8.77
CA SER A 147 -20.86 13.43 -9.23
C SER A 147 -20.00 12.60 -10.19
N THR A 148 -19.47 13.24 -11.22
CA THR A 148 -18.44 12.65 -12.10
C THR A 148 -17.05 12.77 -11.45
N PHE A 149 -16.05 12.05 -11.96
CA PHE A 149 -14.67 12.25 -11.52
C PHE A 149 -14.15 13.68 -11.77
N ASP A 150 -14.63 14.33 -12.85
CA ASP A 150 -14.27 15.72 -13.13
C ASP A 150 -14.82 16.67 -12.05
N ASP A 151 -16.04 16.44 -11.57
CA ASP A 151 -16.62 17.21 -10.45
C ASP A 151 -15.82 16.96 -9.16
N ILE A 152 -15.48 15.69 -8.88
CA ILE A 152 -14.73 15.32 -7.68
C ILE A 152 -13.31 15.93 -7.72
N ASP A 153 -12.61 15.86 -8.85
CA ASP A 153 -11.28 16.47 -9.03
C ASP A 153 -11.30 17.97 -8.73
N ARG A 154 -12.33 18.67 -9.20
CA ARG A 154 -12.46 20.12 -8.95
C ARG A 154 -12.66 20.43 -7.47
N VAL A 155 -13.52 19.67 -6.79
CA VAL A 155 -13.78 19.88 -5.35
C VAL A 155 -12.58 19.48 -4.52
N VAL A 156 -11.93 18.37 -4.82
CA VAL A 156 -10.69 17.93 -4.17
C VAL A 156 -9.61 19.01 -4.31
N SER A 157 -9.32 19.43 -5.53
CA SER A 157 -8.33 20.48 -5.79
C SER A 157 -8.66 21.79 -5.06
N PHE A 158 -9.95 22.15 -5.01
CA PHE A 158 -10.41 23.35 -4.30
C PHE A 158 -10.12 23.29 -2.80
N LEU A 159 -10.35 22.13 -2.15
CA LEU A 159 -10.14 21.94 -0.72
C LEU A 159 -8.64 21.75 -0.39
N GLU A 160 -7.90 21.00 -1.20
CA GLU A 160 -6.45 20.82 -1.02
C GLU A 160 -5.69 22.15 -1.12
N HIS A 161 -5.99 23.01 -2.10
CA HIS A 161 -5.39 24.34 -2.22
C HIS A 161 -5.70 25.27 -1.04
N ARG A 162 -6.67 24.92 -0.20
CA ARG A 162 -7.03 25.62 1.02
C ARG A 162 -6.58 24.90 2.29
N GLU A 163 -5.77 23.84 2.09
CA GLU A 163 -5.20 23.02 3.20
C GLU A 163 -6.28 22.46 4.14
N LYS A 164 -7.46 22.08 3.59
CA LYS A 164 -8.55 21.54 4.40
C LYS A 164 -8.37 20.04 4.66
N SER A 165 -8.69 19.63 5.90
CA SER A 165 -8.84 18.22 6.24
C SER A 165 -10.21 17.74 5.79
N PHE A 166 -10.24 16.76 4.87
CA PHE A 166 -11.50 16.23 4.36
C PHE A 166 -11.41 14.77 3.95
N SER A 167 -12.59 14.13 3.87
CA SER A 167 -12.77 12.74 3.44
C SER A 167 -13.89 12.65 2.40
N LEU A 168 -13.79 11.68 1.49
CA LEU A 168 -14.80 11.42 0.47
C LEU A 168 -15.61 10.19 0.81
N MET A 169 -16.92 10.20 0.51
CA MET A 169 -17.78 9.03 0.70
C MET A 169 -18.40 8.62 -0.63
N HIS A 170 -18.18 7.38 -1.04
CA HIS A 170 -18.99 6.79 -2.09
C HIS A 170 -20.45 6.73 -1.63
N CYS A 171 -21.34 7.19 -2.46
CA CYS A 171 -22.78 7.24 -2.18
C CYS A 171 -23.58 7.07 -3.48
N VAL A 172 -24.78 6.50 -3.37
CA VAL A 172 -25.76 6.43 -4.45
C VAL A 172 -27.05 7.11 -4.01
N GLY A 173 -27.51 8.09 -4.77
CA GLY A 173 -28.70 8.92 -4.46
C GLY A 173 -30.01 8.26 -4.81
N GLU A 174 -30.19 6.98 -4.57
CA GLU A 174 -31.44 6.23 -4.72
C GLU A 174 -31.97 5.80 -3.33
N TYR A 175 -33.24 5.94 -3.08
CA TYR A 175 -33.87 5.76 -1.76
C TYR A 175 -35.09 4.82 -1.82
N PRO A 176 -34.97 3.48 -1.57
CA PRO A 176 -33.75 2.73 -1.29
C PRO A 176 -32.93 2.39 -2.55
N THR A 177 -31.61 2.19 -2.37
CA THR A 177 -30.70 1.77 -3.43
C THR A 177 -30.80 0.27 -3.70
N LYS A 178 -30.98 -0.12 -4.96
CA LYS A 178 -30.94 -1.53 -5.37
C LYS A 178 -29.52 -2.07 -5.36
N HIS A 179 -29.33 -3.37 -5.08
CA HIS A 179 -28.01 -4.02 -5.05
C HIS A 179 -27.19 -3.81 -6.33
N SER A 180 -27.83 -3.91 -7.51
CA SER A 180 -27.16 -3.68 -8.80
C SER A 180 -26.57 -2.28 -8.96
N ASN A 181 -27.08 -1.30 -8.20
CA ASN A 181 -26.73 0.10 -8.31
C ASN A 181 -25.79 0.57 -7.19
N LEU A 182 -25.45 -0.29 -6.21
CA LEU A 182 -24.52 0.06 -5.12
C LEU A 182 -23.13 0.37 -5.61
N GLN A 183 -22.66 -0.29 -6.67
CA GLN A 183 -21.39 -0.02 -7.36
C GLN A 183 -20.17 0.15 -6.42
N LEU A 184 -20.04 -0.72 -5.43
CA LEU A 184 -19.05 -0.61 -4.34
C LEU A 184 -17.58 -0.57 -4.81
N ASN A 185 -17.29 -0.99 -6.05
CA ASN A 185 -15.96 -0.81 -6.65
C ASN A 185 -15.55 0.67 -6.77
N GLN A 186 -16.49 1.61 -6.70
CA GLN A 186 -16.18 3.04 -6.68
C GLN A 186 -15.39 3.46 -5.44
N ILE A 187 -15.51 2.76 -4.32
CA ILE A 187 -14.67 2.97 -3.12
C ILE A 187 -13.19 2.76 -3.48
N THR A 188 -12.88 1.63 -4.13
CA THR A 188 -11.51 1.34 -4.61
C THR A 188 -11.06 2.36 -5.67
N ALA A 189 -11.94 2.77 -6.57
CA ALA A 189 -11.61 3.76 -7.60
C ALA A 189 -11.26 5.12 -7.00
N LEU A 190 -12.01 5.58 -5.98
CA LEU A 190 -11.72 6.80 -5.23
C LEU A 190 -10.38 6.68 -4.47
N LYS A 191 -10.15 5.59 -3.75
CA LYS A 191 -8.87 5.35 -3.04
C LYS A 191 -7.66 5.37 -3.96
N ASN A 192 -7.77 4.73 -5.13
CA ASN A 192 -6.67 4.70 -6.09
C ASN A 192 -6.39 6.06 -6.72
N ARG A 193 -7.45 6.88 -6.92
CA ARG A 193 -7.30 8.21 -7.50
C ARG A 193 -6.79 9.24 -6.50
N TYR A 194 -7.20 9.12 -5.23
CA TYR A 194 -6.87 10.05 -4.14
C TYR A 194 -6.25 9.30 -2.95
N PRO A 195 -5.02 8.80 -3.08
CA PRO A 195 -4.41 7.89 -2.09
C PRO A 195 -4.14 8.54 -0.72
N SER A 196 -4.10 9.87 -0.65
CA SER A 196 -3.93 10.65 0.58
C SER A 196 -5.25 11.00 1.29
N ILE A 197 -6.41 10.70 0.66
CA ILE A 197 -7.73 11.07 1.19
C ILE A 197 -8.44 9.82 1.69
N GLU A 198 -8.99 9.90 2.91
CA GLU A 198 -9.82 8.84 3.44
C GLU A 198 -11.10 8.68 2.62
N VAL A 199 -11.47 7.42 2.36
CA VAL A 199 -12.67 7.10 1.60
C VAL A 199 -13.63 6.28 2.43
N GLY A 200 -14.88 6.72 2.48
CA GLY A 200 -15.98 6.09 3.19
C GLY A 200 -17.11 5.61 2.28
N TYR A 201 -18.17 5.14 2.93
CA TYR A 201 -19.40 4.67 2.29
C TYR A 201 -20.64 5.24 2.99
N SER A 202 -21.48 5.99 2.28
CA SER A 202 -22.77 6.50 2.73
C SER A 202 -23.88 5.77 2.00
N THR A 203 -24.81 5.17 2.72
CA THR A 203 -25.63 4.08 2.19
C THR A 203 -27.13 4.25 2.39
N HIS A 204 -27.91 3.82 1.36
CA HIS A 204 -29.37 3.90 1.35
C HIS A 204 -30.05 2.57 0.91
N GLU A 205 -29.35 1.44 0.96
CA GLU A 205 -29.95 0.11 0.70
C GLU A 205 -30.98 -0.27 1.76
N SER A 206 -31.69 -1.38 1.51
CA SER A 206 -32.67 -1.91 2.46
C SER A 206 -32.12 -1.99 3.89
N PRO A 207 -32.92 -1.66 4.91
CA PRO A 207 -32.53 -1.76 6.32
C PRO A 207 -32.02 -3.13 6.76
N THR A 208 -32.42 -4.20 6.08
CA THR A 208 -32.01 -5.59 6.38
C THR A 208 -30.78 -6.05 5.59
N GLU A 209 -30.21 -5.18 4.73
CA GLU A 209 -29.03 -5.53 3.95
C GLU A 209 -27.74 -5.27 4.75
N VAL A 210 -27.06 -6.35 5.11
CA VAL A 210 -25.83 -6.31 5.92
C VAL A 210 -24.56 -6.71 5.14
N ARG A 211 -24.69 -7.21 3.90
CA ARG A 211 -23.53 -7.60 3.07
C ARG A 211 -22.86 -6.40 2.42
N ALA A 212 -23.63 -5.35 2.16
CA ALA A 212 -23.09 -4.14 1.54
C ALA A 212 -22.00 -3.49 2.41
N ILE A 213 -22.21 -3.43 3.73
CA ILE A 213 -21.19 -2.89 4.66
C ILE A 213 -19.95 -3.78 4.75
N GLN A 214 -20.10 -5.12 4.70
CA GLN A 214 -18.97 -6.03 4.66
C GLN A 214 -18.10 -5.77 3.43
N LEU A 215 -18.73 -5.65 2.27
CA LEU A 215 -18.04 -5.37 1.01
C LEU A 215 -17.40 -3.98 1.00
N ALA A 216 -18.05 -2.97 1.58
CA ALA A 216 -17.49 -1.63 1.68
C ALA A 216 -16.21 -1.60 2.54
N ILE A 217 -16.23 -2.27 3.70
CA ILE A 217 -15.06 -2.43 4.58
C ILE A 217 -13.95 -3.19 3.85
N ALA A 218 -14.27 -4.32 3.19
CA ALA A 218 -13.30 -5.10 2.42
C ALA A 218 -12.69 -4.31 1.25
N LYS A 219 -13.36 -3.26 0.77
CA LYS A 219 -12.82 -2.31 -0.22
C LYS A 219 -12.05 -1.14 0.41
N GLY A 220 -11.94 -1.15 1.73
CA GLY A 220 -11.14 -0.19 2.50
C GLY A 220 -11.89 1.09 2.88
N ALA A 221 -13.22 1.05 3.02
CA ALA A 221 -13.96 2.15 3.62
C ALA A 221 -13.62 2.27 5.12
N THR A 222 -13.21 3.46 5.56
CA THR A 222 -12.87 3.78 6.96
C THR A 222 -13.93 4.65 7.63
N ILE A 223 -14.86 5.19 6.88
CA ILE A 223 -15.98 6.00 7.34
C ILE A 223 -17.26 5.40 6.76
N VAL A 224 -18.23 5.12 7.60
CA VAL A 224 -19.49 4.52 7.15
C VAL A 224 -20.69 5.26 7.73
N GLU A 225 -21.72 5.49 6.92
CA GLU A 225 -22.87 6.28 7.28
C GLU A 225 -24.16 5.53 6.96
N LYS A 226 -25.09 5.48 7.94
CA LYS A 226 -26.41 4.84 7.78
C LYS A 226 -27.49 5.72 8.38
N HIS A 227 -28.62 5.86 7.66
CA HIS A 227 -29.79 6.52 8.21
C HIS A 227 -30.41 5.70 9.34
N VAL A 228 -30.73 6.38 10.44
CA VAL A 228 -31.28 5.78 11.65
C VAL A 228 -32.69 6.29 11.95
N ALA A 229 -33.52 5.46 12.53
CA ALA A 229 -34.87 5.79 12.97
C ALA A 229 -35.29 4.96 14.18
N LEU A 230 -36.27 5.41 14.92
CA LEU A 230 -36.90 4.65 15.99
C LEU A 230 -38.39 4.47 15.71
N GLU A 231 -38.83 3.21 15.61
CA GLU A 231 -40.23 2.91 15.42
C GLU A 231 -41.00 3.09 16.71
N THR A 232 -42.13 3.80 16.62
CA THR A 232 -43.08 3.99 17.72
C THR A 232 -44.52 3.76 17.21
N SER A 233 -45.50 3.88 18.10
CA SER A 233 -46.90 3.85 17.68
C SER A 233 -47.28 5.02 16.75
N GLU A 234 -46.55 6.14 16.83
CA GLU A 234 -46.83 7.37 16.09
C GLU A 234 -45.89 7.52 14.87
N TYR A 235 -44.61 7.18 15.01
CA TYR A 235 -43.60 7.40 13.99
C TYR A 235 -43.09 6.09 13.42
N LYS A 236 -43.07 5.98 12.09
CA LYS A 236 -42.62 4.79 11.36
C LYS A 236 -41.33 5.11 10.60
N PRO A 237 -40.34 4.19 10.60
CA PRO A 237 -39.15 4.31 9.78
C PRO A 237 -39.50 4.39 8.28
N ASN A 238 -38.71 5.14 7.53
CA ASN A 238 -38.78 5.11 6.07
C ASN A 238 -38.12 3.83 5.50
N ALA A 239 -38.15 3.65 4.17
CA ALA A 239 -37.74 2.41 3.50
C ALA A 239 -36.22 2.13 3.54
N TYR A 240 -35.38 3.05 4.02
CA TYR A 240 -33.90 2.94 4.04
C TYR A 240 -33.27 3.27 5.39
N SER A 241 -34.04 3.73 6.38
CA SER A 241 -33.56 3.97 7.74
C SER A 241 -33.70 2.71 8.59
N VAL A 242 -32.64 2.38 9.32
CA VAL A 242 -32.58 1.20 10.21
C VAL A 242 -33.18 1.50 11.58
N THR A 243 -33.78 0.48 12.20
CA THR A 243 -34.10 0.48 13.62
C THR A 243 -32.87 0.15 14.47
N PRO A 244 -32.90 0.34 15.80
CA PRO A 244 -31.81 -0.07 16.68
C PRO A 244 -31.43 -1.55 16.50
N GLU A 245 -32.39 -2.46 16.37
CA GLU A 245 -32.16 -3.90 16.19
C GLU A 245 -31.45 -4.19 14.86
N GLN A 246 -31.91 -3.55 13.77
CA GLN A 246 -31.28 -3.68 12.45
C GLN A 246 -29.86 -3.06 12.43
N MET A 247 -29.64 -1.98 13.21
CA MET A 247 -28.31 -1.41 13.36
C MET A 247 -27.36 -2.34 14.11
N ALA A 248 -27.84 -3.05 15.13
CA ALA A 248 -27.04 -4.05 15.82
C ALA A 248 -26.56 -5.16 14.86
N ASP A 249 -27.44 -5.67 13.99
CA ASP A 249 -27.06 -6.65 12.96
C ASP A 249 -26.06 -6.07 11.95
N TRP A 250 -26.25 -4.81 11.57
CA TRP A 250 -25.36 -4.11 10.63
C TRP A 250 -23.97 -3.89 11.22
N LEU A 251 -23.87 -3.47 12.51
CA LEU A 251 -22.59 -3.31 13.23
C LEU A 251 -21.89 -4.66 13.44
N ALA A 252 -22.64 -5.71 13.81
CA ALA A 252 -22.08 -7.07 13.94
C ALA A 252 -21.48 -7.54 12.61
N SER A 253 -22.15 -7.24 11.49
CA SER A 253 -21.67 -7.56 10.14
C SER A 253 -20.43 -6.73 9.75
N ALA A 254 -20.39 -5.45 10.12
CA ALA A 254 -19.24 -4.59 9.93
C ALA A 254 -18.02 -5.09 10.74
N TYR A 255 -18.25 -5.44 12.00
CA TYR A 255 -17.21 -5.99 12.88
C TYR A 255 -16.62 -7.30 12.32
N ALA A 256 -17.50 -8.24 11.91
CA ALA A 256 -17.05 -9.49 11.29
C ALA A 256 -16.21 -9.26 10.02
N ALA A 257 -16.55 -8.25 9.23
CA ALA A 257 -15.76 -7.89 8.04
C ALA A 257 -14.36 -7.38 8.40
N ILE A 258 -14.23 -6.56 9.45
CA ILE A 258 -12.92 -6.07 9.95
C ILE A 258 -12.07 -7.25 10.41
N GLU A 259 -12.65 -8.18 11.19
CA GLU A 259 -11.92 -9.38 11.64
C GLU A 259 -11.46 -10.25 10.47
N MET A 260 -12.33 -10.49 9.48
CA MET A 260 -12.01 -11.31 8.31
C MET A 260 -10.98 -10.65 7.38
N CYS A 261 -11.02 -9.34 7.22
CA CYS A 261 -10.05 -8.60 6.39
C CYS A 261 -8.66 -8.53 7.03
N GLY A 262 -8.59 -8.53 8.37
CA GLY A 262 -7.33 -8.34 9.09
C GLY A 262 -6.84 -6.89 9.07
N GLU A 263 -5.63 -6.67 9.60
CA GLU A 263 -5.12 -5.32 9.92
C GLU A 263 -4.13 -4.76 8.92
N THR A 264 -3.62 -5.57 7.99
CA THR A 264 -2.50 -5.18 7.15
C THR A 264 -2.69 -5.60 5.70
N GLU A 265 -2.25 -4.75 4.79
CA GLU A 265 -2.15 -5.06 3.35
C GLU A 265 -0.88 -5.85 3.01
N PHE A 266 0.04 -6.01 3.96
CA PHE A 266 1.27 -6.77 3.78
C PHE A 266 1.05 -8.26 4.05
N ARG A 267 1.88 -9.10 3.44
CA ARG A 267 1.86 -10.54 3.71
C ARG A 267 2.27 -10.80 5.17
N LEU A 268 1.36 -11.39 5.93
CA LEU A 268 1.62 -11.82 7.31
C LEU A 268 2.53 -13.06 7.33
N GLU A 269 3.31 -13.18 8.38
CA GLU A 269 3.98 -14.44 8.70
C GLU A 269 2.94 -15.51 9.06
N ALA A 270 3.21 -16.74 8.63
CA ALA A 270 2.32 -17.85 8.91
C ALA A 270 2.38 -18.21 10.40
N SER A 271 1.25 -18.59 10.99
CA SER A 271 1.21 -19.05 12.37
C SER A 271 2.01 -20.37 12.55
N GLU A 272 2.49 -20.63 13.76
CA GLU A 272 3.17 -21.89 14.08
C GLU A 272 2.30 -23.12 13.74
N LYS A 273 1.00 -23.02 13.97
CA LYS A 273 0.04 -24.06 13.60
C LYS A 273 0.00 -24.30 12.09
N GLU A 274 -0.09 -23.23 11.29
CA GLU A 274 -0.09 -23.32 9.83
C GLU A 274 1.21 -23.95 9.32
N LEU A 275 2.35 -23.51 9.84
CA LEU A 275 3.66 -24.06 9.48
C LEU A 275 3.78 -25.54 9.84
N SER A 276 3.30 -25.94 11.02
CA SER A 276 3.29 -27.33 11.48
C SER A 276 2.38 -28.20 10.62
N ASP A 277 1.14 -27.75 10.36
CA ASP A 277 0.18 -28.46 9.52
C ASP A 277 0.72 -28.65 8.09
N LEU A 278 1.32 -27.60 7.51
CA LEU A 278 1.91 -27.66 6.16
C LEU A 278 3.16 -28.55 6.10
N ARG A 279 3.96 -28.62 7.19
CA ARG A 279 5.16 -29.47 7.23
C ARG A 279 4.83 -30.92 6.93
N GLN A 280 3.72 -31.45 7.48
CA GLN A 280 3.30 -32.85 7.31
C GLN A 280 3.05 -33.23 5.85
N PHE A 281 2.79 -32.27 4.97
CA PHE A 281 2.55 -32.49 3.53
C PHE A 281 3.78 -32.24 2.65
N LYS A 282 4.89 -31.76 3.24
CA LYS A 282 6.14 -31.53 2.49
C LYS A 282 6.91 -32.83 2.31
N ARG A 283 7.69 -32.91 1.21
CA ARG A 283 8.60 -34.05 0.97
C ARG A 283 9.87 -33.88 1.77
N GLY A 284 10.32 -34.95 2.41
CA GLY A 284 11.63 -35.05 3.05
C GLY A 284 12.75 -35.36 2.06
N VAL A 285 13.99 -35.09 2.44
CA VAL A 285 15.21 -35.36 1.65
C VAL A 285 15.83 -36.66 2.13
N PHE A 286 16.15 -37.55 1.20
CA PHE A 286 16.78 -38.85 1.43
C PHE A 286 18.03 -38.99 0.56
N LEU A 287 19.01 -39.78 1.04
CA LEU A 287 20.26 -40.05 0.33
C LEU A 287 20.09 -41.13 -0.74
N LYS A 288 20.69 -40.96 -1.91
CA LYS A 288 20.76 -42.00 -2.96
C LYS A 288 21.91 -42.98 -2.74
N ARG A 289 22.94 -42.58 -2.02
CA ARG A 289 24.17 -43.35 -1.74
C ARG A 289 24.70 -43.11 -0.35
N ASP A 290 25.66 -43.90 0.08
CA ASP A 290 26.42 -43.63 1.30
C ASP A 290 27.24 -42.34 1.14
N ILE A 291 27.30 -41.54 2.22
CA ILE A 291 28.08 -40.29 2.31
C ILE A 291 29.05 -40.43 3.46
N SER A 292 30.34 -40.13 3.22
CA SER A 292 31.36 -40.17 4.24
C SER A 292 31.41 -38.86 5.07
N GLN A 293 31.95 -38.94 6.29
CA GLN A 293 32.18 -37.75 7.10
C GLN A 293 33.06 -36.74 6.36
N GLY A 294 32.65 -35.46 6.38
CA GLY A 294 33.34 -34.35 5.70
C GLY A 294 33.04 -34.26 4.21
N GLU A 295 32.21 -35.12 3.65
CA GLU A 295 31.84 -35.11 2.25
C GLU A 295 30.72 -34.07 1.99
N SER A 296 30.88 -33.30 0.91
CA SER A 296 29.85 -32.37 0.45
C SER A 296 28.72 -33.12 -0.27
N ILE A 297 27.48 -32.77 0.05
CA ILE A 297 26.27 -33.39 -0.50
C ILE A 297 25.72 -32.54 -1.63
N SER A 298 25.74 -33.05 -2.83
CA SER A 298 25.20 -32.39 -4.02
C SER A 298 23.71 -32.73 -4.26
N PRO A 299 23.01 -31.96 -5.09
CA PRO A 299 21.64 -32.31 -5.50
C PRO A 299 21.51 -33.69 -6.18
N ASP A 300 22.59 -34.18 -6.79
CA ASP A 300 22.61 -35.50 -7.44
C ASP A 300 22.70 -36.66 -6.44
N ASP A 301 23.14 -36.40 -5.20
CA ASP A 301 23.28 -37.37 -4.13
C ASP A 301 21.99 -37.64 -3.36
N VAL A 302 20.93 -36.82 -3.60
CA VAL A 302 19.68 -36.85 -2.85
C VAL A 302 18.47 -37.07 -3.73
N TYR A 303 17.38 -37.55 -3.10
CA TYR A 303 16.04 -37.58 -3.69
C TYR A 303 15.02 -37.12 -2.65
N CYS A 304 13.84 -36.68 -3.12
CA CYS A 304 12.78 -36.20 -2.24
C CYS A 304 11.57 -37.15 -2.28
N ALA A 305 11.13 -37.61 -1.11
CA ALA A 305 9.98 -38.49 -0.97
C ALA A 305 9.07 -38.07 0.21
N TRP A 306 7.88 -38.63 0.24
CA TRP A 306 6.90 -38.45 1.30
C TRP A 306 6.60 -39.83 1.95
N PRO A 307 6.34 -39.90 3.26
CA PRO A 307 6.30 -38.81 4.25
C PRO A 307 7.70 -38.33 4.67
N ASN A 308 7.77 -37.14 5.29
CA ASN A 308 8.96 -36.66 5.96
C ASN A 308 8.94 -37.09 7.42
N GLU A 309 10.11 -37.07 8.06
CA GLU A 309 10.31 -37.29 9.49
C GLU A 309 10.51 -35.97 10.24
N ASP A 310 10.33 -36.02 11.58
CA ASP A 310 10.62 -34.85 12.43
C ASP A 310 12.11 -34.50 12.38
N GLY A 311 12.43 -33.21 12.25
CA GLY A 311 13.81 -32.72 12.14
C GLY A 311 14.49 -32.99 10.78
N GLN A 312 13.86 -33.73 9.86
CA GLN A 312 14.39 -34.00 8.52
C GLN A 312 14.43 -32.73 7.68
N LEU A 313 15.45 -32.57 6.84
CA LEU A 313 15.47 -31.57 5.77
C LEU A 313 14.33 -31.82 4.79
N LEU A 314 13.74 -30.75 4.33
CA LEU A 314 12.65 -30.78 3.37
C LEU A 314 13.15 -30.42 1.96
N ALA A 315 12.38 -30.77 0.94
CA ALA A 315 12.68 -30.39 -0.43
C ALA A 315 12.87 -28.87 -0.61
N SER A 316 12.25 -28.05 0.25
CA SER A 316 12.43 -26.59 0.28
C SER A 316 13.81 -26.15 0.75
N ASP A 317 14.53 -27.00 1.48
CA ASP A 317 15.86 -26.67 2.01
C ASP A 317 16.97 -26.92 0.97
N LEU A 318 16.67 -27.66 -0.10
CA LEU A 318 17.57 -27.89 -1.23
C LEU A 318 17.62 -26.68 -2.17
N SER A 319 17.82 -25.50 -1.63
CA SER A 319 17.98 -24.29 -2.43
C SER A 319 19.43 -24.15 -2.90
N LYS A 320 19.66 -23.43 -4.01
CA LYS A 320 21.00 -23.10 -4.50
C LYS A 320 21.85 -22.27 -3.51
N TYR A 321 21.25 -21.82 -2.42
CA TYR A 321 21.90 -21.02 -1.37
C TYR A 321 22.32 -21.86 -0.17
N ASN A 322 21.99 -23.16 -0.14
CA ASN A 322 22.38 -24.06 0.95
C ASN A 322 23.41 -25.07 0.41
N GLU A 323 24.54 -25.10 1.07
CA GLU A 323 25.57 -26.10 0.89
C GLU A 323 25.57 -27.01 2.14
N PHE A 324 25.66 -28.31 1.92
CA PHE A 324 25.58 -29.30 2.99
C PHE A 324 26.86 -30.12 3.02
N VAL A 325 27.49 -30.22 4.20
CA VAL A 325 28.66 -31.08 4.46
C VAL A 325 28.30 -32.04 5.58
N SER A 326 28.53 -33.32 5.37
CA SER A 326 28.23 -34.34 6.39
C SER A 326 29.17 -34.27 7.59
N THR A 327 28.61 -34.25 8.79
CA THR A 327 29.40 -34.29 10.04
C THR A 327 29.74 -35.74 10.51
N GLY A 328 29.15 -36.78 9.86
CA GLY A 328 29.32 -38.19 10.13
C GLY A 328 29.12 -39.07 8.91
N ASN A 329 29.27 -40.36 9.03
CA ASN A 329 28.95 -41.30 7.97
C ASN A 329 27.42 -41.49 7.92
N LEU A 330 26.83 -41.30 6.73
CA LEU A 330 25.41 -41.42 6.46
C LEU A 330 25.18 -42.52 5.43
N SER A 331 24.11 -43.32 5.64
CA SER A 331 23.81 -44.47 4.77
C SER A 331 22.85 -44.09 3.63
N ALA A 332 22.93 -44.77 2.51
CA ALA A 332 21.94 -44.71 1.47
C ALA A 332 20.52 -44.97 1.97
N ASP A 333 19.53 -44.33 1.35
CA ASP A 333 18.10 -44.39 1.70
C ASP A 333 17.74 -43.83 3.11
N SER A 334 18.70 -43.32 3.89
CA SER A 334 18.41 -42.64 5.14
C SER A 334 17.87 -41.24 4.95
N ALA A 335 17.00 -40.81 5.87
CA ALA A 335 16.51 -39.42 5.94
C ALA A 335 17.67 -38.47 6.28
N LEU A 336 17.74 -37.33 5.62
CA LEU A 336 18.78 -36.34 5.84
C LEU A 336 18.32 -35.35 6.91
N HIS A 337 18.95 -35.37 8.09
CA HIS A 337 18.62 -34.50 9.22
C HIS A 337 19.65 -33.39 9.39
N SER A 338 19.17 -32.22 9.87
CA SER A 338 20.01 -31.03 10.02
C SER A 338 21.12 -31.19 11.08
N ASP A 339 20.92 -32.01 12.09
CA ASP A 339 21.90 -32.28 13.15
C ASP A 339 23.11 -33.12 12.69
N GLY A 340 22.97 -33.84 11.58
CA GLY A 340 24.03 -34.59 10.92
C GLY A 340 24.82 -33.77 9.87
N LEU A 341 24.62 -32.46 9.79
CA LEU A 341 25.14 -31.62 8.71
C LEU A 341 25.75 -30.31 9.23
N GLU A 342 26.79 -29.87 8.58
CA GLU A 342 27.20 -28.48 8.54
C GLU A 342 26.47 -27.81 7.35
N ILE A 343 25.66 -26.77 7.63
CA ILE A 343 24.86 -26.07 6.63
C ILE A 343 25.38 -24.66 6.44
N ASN A 344 25.93 -24.38 5.26
CA ASN A 344 26.32 -23.03 4.88
C ASN A 344 25.19 -22.38 4.07
N ASN A 345 24.51 -21.38 4.66
CA ASN A 345 23.41 -20.66 4.01
C ASN A 345 23.87 -19.28 3.55
N THR A 346 24.00 -19.12 2.23
CA THR A 346 24.43 -17.87 1.60
C THR A 346 23.28 -16.89 1.32
N ARG A 347 22.02 -17.26 1.58
CA ARG A 347 20.83 -16.41 1.34
C ARG A 347 20.85 -15.14 2.19
N GLY A 348 21.28 -15.24 3.43
CA GLY A 348 21.43 -14.09 4.33
C GLY A 348 22.35 -13.04 3.74
N LYS A 349 23.50 -13.45 3.18
CA LYS A 349 24.48 -12.56 2.55
C LYS A 349 23.91 -11.82 1.33
N VAL A 350 23.12 -12.51 0.48
CA VAL A 350 22.44 -11.87 -0.64
C VAL A 350 21.46 -10.81 -0.14
N TRP A 351 20.74 -11.12 0.94
CA TRP A 351 19.81 -10.16 1.53
C TRP A 351 20.50 -8.93 2.13
N ASP A 352 21.61 -9.13 2.82
CA ASP A 352 22.42 -8.03 3.36
C ASP A 352 22.92 -7.10 2.24
N ILE A 353 23.40 -7.67 1.12
CA ILE A 353 23.79 -6.93 -0.07
C ILE A 353 22.59 -6.12 -0.62
N VAL A 354 21.42 -6.72 -0.72
CA VAL A 354 20.18 -6.04 -1.18
C VAL A 354 19.86 -4.84 -0.28
N GLN A 355 19.97 -4.99 1.05
CA GLN A 355 19.72 -3.88 1.98
C GLN A 355 20.73 -2.75 1.82
N GLU A 356 22.03 -3.05 1.72
CA GLU A 356 23.08 -2.05 1.47
C GLU A 356 22.84 -1.28 0.16
N VAL A 357 22.48 -1.98 -0.92
CA VAL A 357 22.15 -1.36 -2.21
C VAL A 357 20.91 -0.46 -2.09
N LYS A 358 19.86 -0.89 -1.38
CA LYS A 358 18.64 -0.07 -1.15
C LYS A 358 18.95 1.19 -0.36
N GLU A 359 19.72 1.08 0.72
CA GLU A 359 20.11 2.22 1.55
C GLU A 359 20.93 3.22 0.73
N PHE A 360 21.86 2.75 -0.06
CA PHE A 360 22.69 3.60 -0.91
C PHE A 360 21.87 4.30 -2.00
N LEU A 361 20.99 3.58 -2.70
CA LEU A 361 20.08 4.17 -3.69
C LEU A 361 19.15 5.23 -3.08
N ASN A 362 18.56 4.96 -1.92
CA ASN A 362 17.69 5.89 -1.23
C ASN A 362 18.42 7.17 -0.77
N SER A 363 19.68 7.04 -0.31
CA SER A 363 20.48 8.19 0.13
C SER A 363 20.97 9.06 -1.05
N SER A 364 21.10 8.47 -2.24
CA SER A 364 21.65 9.14 -3.43
C SER A 364 20.65 10.03 -4.17
N ASN A 365 19.32 9.92 -3.89
CA ASN A 365 18.24 10.54 -4.65
C ASN A 365 18.20 10.17 -6.15
N VAL A 366 18.83 9.07 -6.55
CA VAL A 366 18.77 8.56 -7.93
C VAL A 366 17.46 7.80 -8.15
N ILE A 367 16.71 8.16 -9.20
CA ILE A 367 15.46 7.50 -9.56
C ILE A 367 15.77 6.21 -10.31
N PHE A 368 15.15 5.11 -9.86
CA PHE A 368 15.25 3.79 -10.50
C PHE A 368 13.88 3.15 -10.72
N PRO A 369 13.73 2.18 -11.65
CA PRO A 369 12.44 1.56 -11.96
C PRO A 369 11.91 0.71 -10.79
N LYS A 370 10.62 0.84 -10.45
CA LYS A 370 9.98 0.13 -9.32
C LYS A 370 9.98 -1.40 -9.42
N HIS A 371 10.05 -1.96 -10.62
CA HIS A 371 9.86 -3.40 -10.86
C HIS A 371 11.00 -4.02 -11.69
N ALA A 372 12.20 -3.43 -11.61
CA ALA A 372 13.36 -4.01 -12.26
C ALA A 372 14.04 -5.04 -11.37
N ASP A 373 14.57 -6.09 -11.97
CA ASP A 373 15.41 -7.07 -11.27
C ASP A 373 16.75 -6.42 -10.89
N LEU A 374 17.24 -6.78 -9.70
CA LEU A 374 18.59 -6.46 -9.26
C LEU A 374 19.53 -7.62 -9.62
N GLU A 375 20.54 -7.36 -10.44
CA GLU A 375 21.66 -8.28 -10.67
C GLU A 375 22.77 -7.97 -9.67
N ILE A 376 23.21 -8.97 -8.92
CA ILE A 376 24.38 -8.93 -8.05
C ILE A 376 25.48 -9.74 -8.75
N SER A 377 26.51 -9.05 -9.25
CA SER A 377 27.68 -9.66 -9.87
C SER A 377 28.79 -9.83 -8.84
N HIS A 378 29.01 -11.08 -8.40
CA HIS A 378 30.00 -11.46 -7.39
C HIS A 378 31.12 -12.29 -8.03
N HIS A 379 32.11 -11.62 -8.59
CA HIS A 379 33.12 -12.18 -9.48
C HIS A 379 33.94 -13.33 -8.85
N TYR A 380 34.28 -13.21 -7.57
CA TYR A 380 35.00 -14.21 -6.78
C TYR A 380 34.14 -14.88 -5.70
N GLY A 381 32.82 -14.93 -5.89
CA GLY A 381 31.87 -15.45 -4.92
C GLY A 381 31.28 -14.37 -4.00
N LEU A 382 30.17 -14.72 -3.34
CA LEU A 382 29.46 -13.80 -2.45
C LEU A 382 30.30 -13.32 -1.26
N GLU A 383 31.26 -14.13 -0.82
CA GLU A 383 32.18 -13.79 0.27
C GLU A 383 33.01 -12.55 -0.03
N ASN A 384 33.40 -12.40 -1.28
CA ASN A 384 34.29 -11.32 -1.74
C ASN A 384 33.54 -10.19 -2.43
N PHE A 385 32.18 -10.19 -2.33
CA PHE A 385 31.35 -9.20 -3.05
C PHE A 385 31.67 -7.77 -2.62
N LYS A 386 31.93 -7.54 -1.33
CA LYS A 386 32.24 -6.20 -0.79
C LYS A 386 33.52 -5.59 -1.37
N ASP A 387 34.48 -6.43 -1.68
CA ASP A 387 35.75 -5.98 -2.25
C ASP A 387 35.68 -5.96 -3.78
N THR A 388 35.09 -7.02 -4.36
CA THR A 388 35.11 -7.22 -5.82
C THR A 388 33.73 -7.66 -6.31
N GLY A 389 32.92 -6.70 -6.64
CA GLY A 389 31.55 -6.95 -7.13
C GLY A 389 30.89 -5.68 -7.63
N ILE A 390 29.70 -5.80 -8.18
CA ILE A 390 28.81 -4.69 -8.48
C ILE A 390 27.36 -5.16 -8.43
N SER A 391 26.46 -4.20 -8.24
CA SER A 391 25.03 -4.41 -8.45
C SER A 391 24.54 -3.64 -9.66
N MET A 392 23.60 -4.22 -10.41
CA MET A 392 23.10 -3.61 -11.64
C MET A 392 21.58 -3.71 -11.74
N ILE A 393 20.96 -2.65 -12.25
CA ILE A 393 19.54 -2.63 -12.61
C ILE A 393 19.46 -2.40 -14.11
N THR A 394 19.02 -3.42 -14.86
CA THR A 394 18.78 -3.27 -16.30
C THR A 394 17.43 -2.60 -16.53
N VAL A 395 17.45 -1.37 -17.02
CA VAL A 395 16.25 -0.59 -17.33
C VAL A 395 15.62 -1.05 -18.66
N VAL A 396 16.46 -1.25 -19.66
CA VAL A 396 16.07 -1.74 -20.99
C VAL A 396 17.27 -2.42 -21.66
N ASN A 397 17.00 -3.49 -22.41
CA ASN A 397 17.97 -4.13 -23.29
C ASN A 397 17.23 -4.55 -24.58
N ARG A 398 17.45 -3.79 -25.66
CA ARG A 398 16.89 -4.00 -27.01
C ARG A 398 17.99 -3.72 -28.05
N GLU A 399 17.73 -2.88 -29.04
CA GLU A 399 18.74 -2.37 -29.96
C GLU A 399 19.74 -1.42 -29.26
N TYR A 400 19.39 -0.95 -28.09
CA TYR A 400 20.24 -0.23 -27.14
C TYR A 400 20.01 -0.78 -25.74
N CYS A 401 20.96 -0.59 -24.85
CA CYS A 401 20.87 -1.00 -23.46
C CYS A 401 21.05 0.20 -22.55
N LYS A 402 20.26 0.24 -21.47
CA LYS A 402 20.44 1.18 -20.38
C LYS A 402 20.44 0.42 -19.06
N LYS A 403 21.47 0.65 -18.25
CA LYS A 403 21.58 0.09 -16.89
C LYS A 403 21.91 1.20 -15.89
N LEU A 404 21.52 0.97 -14.65
CA LEU A 404 22.12 1.62 -13.50
C LEU A 404 23.12 0.64 -12.88
N ILE A 405 24.34 1.07 -12.71
CA ILE A 405 25.42 0.30 -12.09
C ILE A 405 25.69 0.94 -10.72
N ILE A 406 25.59 0.13 -9.68
CA ILE A 406 25.77 0.53 -8.29
C ILE A 406 27.08 -0.09 -7.80
N VAL A 407 28.05 0.74 -7.48
CA VAL A 407 29.34 0.38 -6.89
C VAL A 407 29.29 0.85 -5.45
N LEU A 408 29.35 -0.05 -4.49
CA LEU A 408 29.37 0.29 -3.06
C LEU A 408 30.73 0.86 -2.66
N ALA A 409 30.82 1.42 -1.45
CA ALA A 409 32.07 1.99 -0.95
C ALA A 409 33.19 0.92 -0.89
N ASN A 410 34.38 1.28 -1.34
CA ASN A 410 35.58 0.43 -1.44
C ASN A 410 35.44 -0.78 -2.39
N GLN A 411 34.53 -0.74 -3.31
CA GLN A 411 34.25 -1.85 -4.22
C GLN A 411 34.94 -1.65 -5.57
N THR A 412 35.51 -2.72 -6.10
CA THR A 412 36.16 -2.77 -7.42
C THR A 412 35.37 -3.63 -8.38
N HIS A 413 35.16 -3.14 -9.60
CA HIS A 413 34.80 -3.97 -10.74
C HIS A 413 36.06 -4.41 -11.48
N PRO A 414 36.29 -5.73 -11.63
CA PRO A 414 37.51 -6.26 -12.28
C PRO A 414 37.60 -5.87 -13.74
N GLU A 415 38.86 -5.87 -14.24
CA GLU A 415 39.16 -5.57 -15.64
C GLU A 415 38.43 -6.52 -16.60
N GLN A 416 37.67 -5.91 -17.51
CA GLN A 416 36.94 -6.58 -18.61
C GLN A 416 37.03 -5.75 -19.88
N TYR A 417 36.62 -6.37 -21.00
CA TYR A 417 36.37 -5.68 -22.26
C TYR A 417 35.21 -6.34 -23.03
N HIS A 418 34.72 -5.60 -24.02
CA HIS A 418 33.67 -6.07 -24.94
C HIS A 418 34.17 -6.06 -26.37
N LEU A 419 33.78 -7.05 -27.19
CA LEU A 419 34.16 -7.07 -28.61
C LEU A 419 33.15 -6.32 -29.50
N LYS A 420 31.89 -6.23 -29.05
CA LYS A 420 30.79 -5.69 -29.85
C LYS A 420 30.16 -4.45 -29.22
N LYS A 421 30.13 -4.40 -27.88
CA LYS A 421 29.40 -3.39 -27.13
C LYS A 421 30.24 -2.14 -26.96
N GLU A 422 29.72 -0.97 -27.37
CA GLU A 422 30.18 0.34 -26.99
C GLU A 422 29.38 0.81 -25.78
N GLU A 423 30.01 1.39 -24.78
CA GLU A 423 29.40 1.83 -23.53
C GLU A 423 29.69 3.29 -23.26
N THR A 424 28.69 4.03 -22.83
CA THR A 424 28.85 5.39 -22.32
C THR A 424 28.43 5.41 -20.86
N PHE A 425 29.35 5.78 -19.98
CA PHE A 425 29.10 5.95 -18.55
C PHE A 425 28.83 7.41 -18.21
N VAL A 426 27.77 7.65 -17.44
CA VAL A 426 27.45 8.94 -16.84
C VAL A 426 27.40 8.75 -15.34
N VAL A 427 28.24 9.44 -14.59
CA VAL A 427 28.17 9.39 -13.11
C VAL A 427 26.98 10.19 -12.63
N LEU A 428 26.04 9.52 -11.93
CA LEU A 428 24.84 10.14 -11.37
C LEU A 428 25.04 10.56 -9.91
N HIS A 429 25.85 9.81 -9.15
CA HIS A 429 26.11 10.06 -7.73
C HIS A 429 27.49 9.50 -7.34
N GLY A 430 28.18 10.19 -6.42
CA GLY A 430 29.46 9.73 -5.87
C GLY A 430 30.64 9.99 -6.80
N LYS A 431 31.71 9.20 -6.62
CA LYS A 431 32.99 9.35 -7.34
C LYS A 431 33.48 8.01 -7.85
N LEU A 432 33.98 7.96 -9.07
CA LEU A 432 34.47 6.76 -9.74
C LEU A 432 35.92 6.99 -10.20
N GLU A 433 36.79 6.03 -9.94
CA GLU A 433 38.09 5.91 -10.60
C GLU A 433 38.01 4.86 -11.71
N LEU A 434 38.14 5.28 -12.95
CA LEU A 434 38.05 4.42 -14.13
C LEU A 434 39.42 4.31 -14.79
N LYS A 435 39.94 3.09 -14.93
CA LYS A 435 41.14 2.79 -15.68
C LYS A 435 40.79 2.24 -17.06
N LEU A 436 41.35 2.78 -18.10
CA LEU A 436 41.20 2.35 -19.48
C LEU A 436 42.54 1.92 -20.06
N SER A 437 42.57 0.75 -20.73
CA SER A 437 43.75 0.23 -21.38
C SER A 437 43.43 -0.16 -22.82
N LYS A 438 44.10 0.45 -23.82
CA LYS A 438 43.90 0.11 -25.23
C LYS A 438 44.70 -1.13 -25.61
N LEU A 439 44.03 -2.09 -26.26
CA LEU A 439 44.69 -3.22 -26.90
C LEU A 439 45.47 -2.71 -28.12
N ASN A 440 46.81 -2.65 -28.05
CA ASN A 440 47.61 -2.48 -29.26
C ASN A 440 47.59 -3.77 -30.05
N HIS A 441 47.11 -3.74 -31.29
CA HIS A 441 47.02 -4.90 -32.22
C HIS A 441 48.43 -5.35 -32.69
N VAL A 442 49.27 -5.78 -31.76
CA VAL A 442 50.52 -6.49 -32.13
C VAL A 442 50.39 -7.89 -31.52
N PRO A 443 50.20 -8.94 -32.32
CA PRO A 443 50.18 -10.30 -31.81
C PRO A 443 51.56 -10.63 -31.21
N ASN A 444 51.60 -10.96 -29.93
CA ASN A 444 52.73 -11.48 -29.14
C ASN A 444 53.55 -10.52 -28.28
N SER A 445 53.14 -9.28 -28.00
CA SER A 445 53.74 -8.50 -26.89
C SER A 445 52.67 -7.85 -26.03
N TRP A 446 52.53 -8.35 -24.83
CA TRP A 446 51.59 -7.84 -23.81
C TRP A 446 52.21 -6.69 -22.95
N ASP A 447 53.42 -6.19 -23.29
CA ASP A 447 54.27 -5.42 -22.39
C ASP A 447 54.16 -3.90 -22.51
N GLU A 448 53.39 -3.34 -23.44
CA GLU A 448 53.17 -1.89 -23.54
C GLU A 448 51.69 -1.55 -23.79
N ILE A 449 50.91 -1.64 -22.70
CA ILE A 449 49.52 -1.15 -22.70
C ILE A 449 49.53 0.26 -22.14
N GLU A 450 49.15 1.27 -22.93
CA GLU A 450 48.92 2.60 -22.43
C GLU A 450 47.67 2.61 -21.56
N THR A 451 47.85 2.73 -20.24
CA THR A 451 46.77 2.79 -19.28
C THR A 451 46.52 4.23 -18.87
N THR A 452 45.30 4.70 -18.97
CA THR A 452 44.86 6.01 -18.51
C THR A 452 43.89 5.85 -17.33
N THR A 453 44.03 6.68 -16.31
CA THR A 453 43.11 6.71 -15.17
C THR A 453 42.31 8.01 -15.20
N HIS A 454 40.99 7.87 -15.12
CA HIS A 454 40.04 8.97 -15.08
C HIS A 454 39.37 8.99 -13.70
N SER A 455 39.44 10.14 -13.01
CA SER A 455 38.68 10.39 -11.79
C SER A 455 37.41 11.13 -12.17
N MET A 456 36.27 10.49 -11.99
CA MET A 456 34.96 10.99 -12.45
C MET A 456 34.04 11.27 -11.25
N THR A 457 33.28 12.35 -11.35
CA THR A 457 32.28 12.79 -10.36
C THR A 457 30.92 12.97 -11.00
N ALA A 458 29.90 13.22 -10.20
CA ALA A 458 28.51 13.41 -10.72
C ALA A 458 28.47 14.46 -11.84
N GLY A 459 27.89 14.06 -12.98
CA GLY A 459 27.82 14.86 -14.22
C GLY A 459 28.90 14.57 -15.25
N ASP A 460 30.01 13.87 -14.88
CA ASP A 460 31.05 13.47 -15.83
C ASP A 460 30.57 12.32 -16.71
N ILE A 461 31.00 12.32 -17.98
CA ILE A 461 30.63 11.36 -19.00
C ILE A 461 31.89 10.86 -19.74
N ILE A 462 31.89 9.56 -20.03
CA ILE A 462 32.94 8.94 -20.85
C ILE A 462 32.36 7.82 -21.71
N THR A 463 32.83 7.68 -22.96
CA THR A 463 32.50 6.57 -23.85
C THR A 463 33.67 5.60 -23.95
N ILE A 464 33.39 4.32 -23.81
CA ILE A 464 34.34 3.21 -23.91
C ILE A 464 34.00 2.46 -25.20
N GLU A 465 34.95 2.52 -26.14
CA GLU A 465 34.83 1.81 -27.44
C GLU A 465 35.00 0.28 -27.26
N PRO A 466 34.49 -0.54 -28.17
CA PRO A 466 34.81 -1.96 -28.22
C PRO A 466 36.30 -2.22 -28.15
N GLU A 467 36.70 -3.36 -27.56
CA GLU A 467 38.08 -3.82 -27.37
C GLU A 467 38.92 -2.97 -26.37
N VAL A 468 38.34 -1.92 -25.74
CA VAL A 468 39.02 -1.17 -24.68
C VAL A 468 38.77 -1.88 -23.34
N ARG A 469 39.87 -2.29 -22.69
CA ARG A 469 39.81 -2.85 -21.34
C ARG A 469 39.49 -1.75 -20.35
N HIS A 470 38.61 -2.07 -19.39
CA HIS A 470 38.23 -1.13 -18.35
C HIS A 470 38.08 -1.84 -17.00
N GLU A 471 38.55 -1.17 -15.98
CA GLU A 471 38.42 -1.49 -14.57
C GLU A 471 37.98 -0.23 -13.84
N PHE A 472 37.11 -0.35 -12.84
CA PHE A 472 36.72 0.81 -12.06
C PHE A 472 36.55 0.47 -10.57
N PHE A 473 36.78 1.51 -9.75
CA PHE A 473 36.76 1.47 -8.30
C PHE A 473 36.04 2.71 -7.76
N SER A 474 35.40 2.57 -6.59
CA SER A 474 34.86 3.70 -5.86
C SER A 474 35.18 3.60 -4.37
N GLU A 475 35.84 4.63 -3.84
CA GLU A 475 36.19 4.72 -2.41
C GLU A 475 34.96 5.03 -1.56
N GLU A 476 34.06 5.92 -2.02
CA GLU A 476 32.91 6.41 -1.27
C GLU A 476 31.58 5.79 -1.72
N GLY A 477 31.60 5.03 -2.80
CA GLY A 477 30.43 4.54 -3.52
C GLY A 477 30.05 5.43 -4.70
N CYS A 478 29.53 4.82 -5.77
CA CYS A 478 29.17 5.49 -7.01
C CYS A 478 27.94 4.84 -7.63
N ILE A 479 27.07 5.66 -8.21
CA ILE A 479 26.00 5.21 -9.08
C ILE A 479 26.22 5.82 -10.44
N LEU A 480 26.34 4.97 -11.46
CA LEU A 480 26.48 5.41 -12.84
C LEU A 480 25.38 4.85 -13.72
N GLU A 481 25.04 5.62 -14.73
CA GLU A 481 24.18 5.19 -15.83
C GLU A 481 25.07 4.69 -16.96
N GLU A 482 24.85 3.45 -17.38
CA GLU A 482 25.40 2.88 -18.61
C GLU A 482 24.36 3.03 -19.71
N VAL A 483 24.70 3.73 -20.78
CA VAL A 483 23.97 3.70 -22.05
C VAL A 483 24.88 3.02 -23.07
N SER A 484 24.43 1.93 -23.64
CA SER A 484 25.26 1.13 -24.55
C SER A 484 24.48 0.60 -25.75
N SER A 485 25.17 0.08 -26.73
CA SER A 485 24.57 -0.80 -27.72
C SER A 485 23.99 -2.04 -27.06
N THR A 486 23.33 -2.93 -27.81
CA THR A 486 22.72 -4.15 -27.26
C THR A 486 23.69 -4.90 -26.35
N HIS A 487 23.25 -5.22 -25.14
CA HIS A 487 24.00 -6.07 -24.23
C HIS A 487 23.84 -7.55 -24.61
N TYR A 488 24.92 -8.20 -24.97
CA TYR A 488 24.99 -9.63 -25.22
C TYR A 488 25.56 -10.35 -24.00
N VAL A 489 24.94 -11.45 -23.58
CA VAL A 489 25.33 -12.20 -22.37
C VAL A 489 26.75 -12.77 -22.47
N ASP A 490 27.21 -13.04 -23.68
CA ASP A 490 28.49 -13.66 -24.04
C ASP A 490 29.58 -12.65 -24.47
N ASP A 491 29.32 -11.35 -24.38
CA ASP A 491 30.25 -10.29 -24.85
C ASP A 491 31.01 -9.58 -23.70
N SER A 492 31.08 -10.18 -22.51
CA SER A 492 31.90 -9.68 -21.39
C SER A 492 33.10 -10.61 -21.18
N TYR A 493 34.28 -10.13 -21.51
CA TYR A 493 35.55 -10.89 -21.43
C TYR A 493 36.40 -10.34 -20.27
N TYR A 494 36.52 -11.15 -19.22
CA TYR A 494 37.40 -10.82 -18.08
C TYR A 494 38.83 -11.25 -18.37
N THR A 495 39.78 -10.43 -17.96
CA THR A 495 41.20 -10.75 -18.11
C THR A 495 41.68 -11.79 -17.10
N ASP A 496 41.02 -11.90 -15.94
CA ASP A 496 41.30 -12.92 -14.93
C ASP A 496 40.56 -14.24 -15.30
N PRO A 497 41.33 -15.35 -15.52
CA PRO A 497 40.76 -16.65 -15.82
C PRO A 497 39.80 -17.18 -14.73
N ALA A 498 40.05 -16.87 -13.45
CA ALA A 498 39.23 -17.32 -12.34
C ALA A 498 37.80 -16.76 -12.44
N ILE A 499 37.63 -15.54 -12.95
CA ILE A 499 36.32 -14.94 -13.18
C ILE A 499 35.68 -15.50 -14.46
N ALA A 500 36.49 -15.66 -15.53
CA ALA A 500 36.00 -16.16 -16.81
C ALA A 500 35.40 -17.58 -16.70
N GLU A 501 35.97 -18.42 -15.83
CA GLU A 501 35.52 -19.80 -15.59
C GLU A 501 34.33 -19.87 -14.59
N ASN A 502 34.09 -18.84 -13.78
CA ASN A 502 33.01 -18.82 -12.77
C ASN A 502 31.64 -18.60 -13.42
N LYS A 503 30.92 -19.70 -13.69
CA LYS A 503 29.56 -19.66 -14.28
C LYS A 503 28.48 -19.18 -13.28
N ASN A 504 28.77 -19.22 -11.98
CA ASN A 504 27.82 -18.88 -10.91
C ASN A 504 27.99 -17.47 -10.35
N ARG A 505 28.74 -16.59 -11.02
CA ARG A 505 29.11 -15.24 -10.55
C ARG A 505 27.96 -14.23 -10.52
N LYS A 506 26.73 -14.61 -10.85
CA LYS A 506 25.58 -13.71 -10.91
C LYS A 506 24.40 -14.23 -10.10
N THR A 507 23.78 -13.35 -9.33
CA THR A 507 22.53 -13.59 -8.63
C THR A 507 21.51 -12.53 -9.03
N PHE A 508 20.30 -12.96 -9.42
CA PHE A 508 19.20 -12.07 -9.78
C PHE A 508 18.15 -12.09 -8.67
N VAL A 509 17.72 -10.91 -8.24
CA VAL A 509 16.70 -10.74 -7.20
C VAL A 509 15.57 -9.89 -7.75
N SER A 510 14.37 -10.49 -7.82
CA SER A 510 13.13 -9.80 -8.21
C SER A 510 12.37 -9.35 -6.96
N TYR A 511 11.53 -8.29 -7.08
CA TYR A 511 10.72 -7.76 -5.98
C TYR A 511 11.53 -7.40 -4.72
N TRP A 512 12.67 -6.75 -4.89
CA TRP A 512 13.63 -6.42 -3.83
C TRP A 512 13.42 -5.01 -3.24
N ASN A 513 12.64 -4.13 -3.90
CA ASN A 513 12.41 -2.72 -3.57
C ASN A 513 10.97 -2.43 -3.08
#